data_32dd7e65bc3b99e344f6c72d22ddfc63
#
_entry.id   32dd7e65bc3b99e344f6c72d22ddfc63
#
_cell.length_a   1.000
_cell.length_b   1.000
_cell.length_c   1.000
_cell.angle_alpha   90.00
_cell.angle_beta   90.00
_cell.angle_gamma   90.00
#
_symmetry.space_group_name_H-M   'P 1'
#
loop_
_entity.id
_entity.type
_entity.pdbx_description
1 polymer ?
#
loop_
_entity_poly.entity_id
_entity_poly.type
_entity_poly.pdbx_seq_one_letter_code
_entity_poly.pdbx_strand_id
1 'polypeptide(L)'
;ATGGGCIVLSTPYGTGNWFHQTWSRAEAGENDFLPIKLPWFVHPERDETWRKRQDELLGDPRMAAQECDCDFSTSGDIVFYPEYIEYYEKSFIKDPLEKRGNDQNLWVWEQADYSRSYMVVADVSRGDGKDYSAFHVIDSETNVQVAEYKGQIGTKEYGHLLVGIATEYNEALLVVE
;
A
#
# COMPACT_ATOMS: atom_id res chain seq x y z
N ALA A 1 19.94 -27.72 -17.81
CA ALA A 1 18.52 -27.35 -17.82
C ALA A 1 17.81 -28.22 -18.84
N THR A 2 16.91 -29.09 -18.42
CA THR A 2 16.02 -29.86 -19.28
C THR A 2 14.93 -28.90 -19.74
N GLY A 3 14.97 -28.45 -21.00
CA GLY A 3 14.00 -27.51 -21.57
C GLY A 3 12.58 -28.07 -21.60
N GLY A 4 11.89 -28.05 -20.48
CA GLY A 4 10.49 -28.45 -20.34
C GLY A 4 9.56 -27.24 -20.27
N GLY A 5 8.35 -27.38 -20.84
CA GLY A 5 7.29 -26.39 -20.66
C GLY A 5 6.73 -26.45 -19.23
N CYS A 6 6.35 -25.31 -18.69
CA CYS A 6 5.69 -25.18 -17.39
C CYS A 6 4.33 -24.49 -17.57
N ILE A 7 3.28 -25.08 -16.98
CA ILE A 7 1.95 -24.49 -16.93
C ILE A 7 1.59 -24.33 -15.44
N VAL A 8 1.22 -23.12 -15.04
CA VAL A 8 0.79 -22.81 -13.68
C VAL A 8 -0.65 -22.33 -13.73
N LEU A 9 -1.51 -22.96 -12.94
CA LEU A 9 -2.93 -22.63 -12.82
C LEU A 9 -3.25 -22.27 -11.36
N SER A 10 -3.92 -21.18 -11.15
CA SER A 10 -4.44 -20.78 -9.84
C SER A 10 -5.57 -19.78 -10.00
N THR A 11 -6.45 -19.68 -8.99
CA THR A 11 -7.25 -18.49 -8.75
C THR A 11 -6.40 -17.45 -8.01
N PRO A 12 -6.65 -16.16 -8.17
CA PRO A 12 -5.99 -15.12 -7.39
C PRO A 12 -6.19 -15.31 -5.88
N TYR A 13 -5.16 -14.99 -5.11
CA TYR A 13 -5.27 -14.96 -3.63
C TYR A 13 -4.44 -13.80 -3.10
N GLY A 14 -4.99 -12.58 -3.21
CA GLY A 14 -4.32 -11.37 -2.81
C GLY A 14 -3.11 -11.02 -3.69
N THR A 15 -2.44 -9.94 -3.30
CA THR A 15 -1.25 -9.42 -3.97
C THR A 15 0.03 -9.85 -3.24
N GLY A 16 1.19 -9.73 -3.90
CA GLY A 16 2.51 -9.92 -3.28
C GLY A 16 3.01 -11.36 -3.20
N ASN A 17 2.17 -12.40 -3.37
CA ASN A 17 2.61 -13.78 -3.39
C ASN A 17 3.32 -14.13 -4.72
N TRP A 18 3.95 -15.30 -4.78
CA TRP A 18 4.72 -15.75 -5.93
C TRP A 18 3.90 -15.77 -7.24
N PHE A 19 2.63 -16.23 -7.18
CA PHE A 19 1.77 -16.31 -8.36
C PHE A 19 1.43 -14.91 -8.89
N HIS A 20 1.04 -13.98 -8.01
CA HIS A 20 0.78 -12.59 -8.37
C HIS A 20 2.02 -11.89 -8.95
N GLN A 21 3.19 -12.02 -8.32
CA GLN A 21 4.43 -11.43 -8.82
C GLN A 21 4.82 -12.01 -10.20
N THR A 22 4.69 -13.32 -10.36
CA THR A 22 4.99 -13.99 -11.65
C THR A 22 4.02 -13.55 -12.73
N TRP A 23 2.72 -13.43 -12.38
CA TRP A 23 1.67 -12.93 -13.26
C TRP A 23 1.93 -11.48 -13.71
N SER A 24 2.15 -10.57 -12.78
CA SER A 24 2.39 -9.16 -13.07
C SER A 24 3.63 -8.95 -13.95
N ARG A 25 4.69 -9.71 -13.71
CA ARG A 25 5.87 -9.71 -14.58
C ARG A 25 5.60 -10.28 -15.97
N ALA A 26 4.72 -11.27 -16.09
CA ALA A 26 4.30 -11.80 -17.38
C ALA A 26 3.46 -10.76 -18.17
N GLU A 27 2.55 -10.06 -17.52
CA GLU A 27 1.79 -8.97 -18.14
C GLU A 27 2.69 -7.81 -18.59
N ALA A 28 3.75 -7.53 -17.85
CA ALA A 28 4.77 -6.52 -18.20
C ALA A 28 5.77 -7.01 -19.27
N GLY A 29 5.73 -8.29 -19.66
CA GLY A 29 6.70 -8.88 -20.60
C GLY A 29 8.09 -9.11 -20.01
N GLU A 30 8.20 -9.20 -18.69
CA GLU A 30 9.46 -9.33 -17.96
C GLU A 30 9.86 -10.79 -17.66
N ASN A 31 9.07 -11.76 -18.11
CA ASN A 31 9.37 -13.18 -18.02
C ASN A 31 8.81 -13.95 -19.23
N ASP A 32 9.13 -15.24 -19.35
CA ASP A 32 8.73 -16.07 -20.49
C ASP A 32 7.33 -16.70 -20.36
N PHE A 33 6.57 -16.41 -19.31
CA PHE A 33 5.21 -16.91 -19.17
C PHE A 33 4.22 -16.13 -20.04
N LEU A 34 3.29 -16.87 -20.67
CA LEU A 34 2.13 -16.28 -21.34
C LEU A 34 0.99 -16.14 -20.32
N PRO A 35 0.56 -14.91 -19.93
CA PRO A 35 -0.54 -14.73 -19.01
C PRO A 35 -1.87 -14.95 -19.71
N ILE A 36 -2.69 -15.89 -19.20
CA ILE A 36 -4.03 -16.18 -19.71
C ILE A 36 -5.02 -16.00 -18.58
N LYS A 37 -5.87 -14.95 -18.65
CA LYS A 37 -6.93 -14.67 -17.68
C LYS A 37 -8.26 -15.19 -18.20
N LEU A 38 -8.95 -16.01 -17.41
CA LEU A 38 -10.21 -16.67 -17.76
C LEU A 38 -11.32 -16.34 -16.75
N PRO A 39 -11.83 -15.09 -16.71
CA PRO A 39 -12.94 -14.74 -15.87
C PRO A 39 -14.25 -15.39 -16.32
N TRP A 40 -15.25 -15.39 -15.45
CA TRP A 40 -16.52 -16.10 -15.69
C TRP A 40 -17.20 -15.79 -17.02
N PHE A 41 -17.14 -14.56 -17.48
CA PHE A 41 -17.81 -14.10 -18.71
C PHE A 41 -17.16 -14.58 -20.01
N VAL A 42 -15.97 -15.20 -19.93
CA VAL A 42 -15.34 -15.84 -21.10
C VAL A 42 -16.02 -17.17 -21.44
N HIS A 43 -16.72 -17.77 -20.46
CA HIS A 43 -17.42 -19.03 -20.68
C HIS A 43 -18.79 -18.77 -21.35
N PRO A 44 -19.08 -19.40 -22.50
CA PRO A 44 -20.27 -19.07 -23.31
C PRO A 44 -21.61 -19.38 -22.63
N GLU A 45 -21.64 -20.24 -21.63
CA GLU A 45 -22.86 -20.62 -20.90
C GLU A 45 -23.04 -19.86 -19.59
N ARG A 46 -22.15 -18.86 -19.30
CA ARG A 46 -22.22 -18.06 -18.08
C ARG A 46 -22.67 -16.65 -18.40
N ASP A 47 -23.77 -16.24 -17.81
CA ASP A 47 -24.40 -14.93 -17.95
C ASP A 47 -24.47 -14.21 -16.58
N GLU A 48 -25.04 -13.02 -16.56
CA GLU A 48 -25.26 -12.22 -15.35
C GLU A 48 -26.13 -12.97 -14.32
N THR A 49 -27.05 -13.83 -14.77
CA THR A 49 -27.89 -14.63 -13.88
C THR A 49 -27.05 -15.69 -13.19
N TRP A 50 -26.15 -16.33 -13.93
CA TRP A 50 -25.16 -17.26 -13.37
C TRP A 50 -24.27 -16.56 -12.35
N ARG A 51 -23.78 -15.34 -12.67
CA ARG A 51 -22.89 -14.58 -11.78
C ARG A 51 -23.57 -14.20 -10.45
N LYS A 52 -24.83 -13.70 -10.49
CA LYS A 52 -25.62 -13.42 -9.30
C LYS A 52 -25.82 -14.65 -8.42
N ARG A 53 -26.07 -15.80 -9.05
CA ARG A 53 -26.21 -17.04 -8.31
C ARG A 53 -24.92 -17.46 -7.63
N GLN A 54 -23.75 -17.19 -8.23
CA GLN A 54 -22.46 -17.43 -7.58
C GLN A 54 -22.26 -16.48 -6.40
N ASP A 55 -22.63 -15.20 -6.52
CA ASP A 55 -22.56 -14.25 -5.40
C ASP A 55 -23.37 -14.72 -4.19
N GLU A 56 -24.59 -15.20 -4.44
CA GLU A 56 -25.47 -15.76 -3.38
C GLU A 56 -24.87 -17.03 -2.75
N LEU A 57 -24.29 -17.92 -3.56
CA LEU A 57 -23.71 -19.18 -3.10
C LEU A 57 -22.43 -18.96 -2.30
N LEU A 58 -21.57 -18.07 -2.73
CA LEU A 58 -20.28 -17.79 -2.09
C LEU A 58 -20.46 -16.91 -0.84
N GLY A 59 -21.46 -16.02 -0.85
CA GLY A 59 -21.82 -15.18 0.29
C GLY A 59 -20.77 -14.13 0.69
N ASP A 60 -19.64 -14.08 -0.02
CA ASP A 60 -18.55 -13.12 0.19
C ASP A 60 -18.13 -12.54 -1.16
N PRO A 61 -18.23 -11.21 -1.37
CA PRO A 61 -17.82 -10.55 -2.60
C PRO A 61 -16.36 -10.80 -2.98
N ARG A 62 -15.46 -10.99 -2.00
CA ARG A 62 -14.05 -11.28 -2.24
C ARG A 62 -13.85 -12.67 -2.82
N MET A 63 -14.57 -13.66 -2.31
CA MET A 63 -14.56 -15.01 -2.87
C MET A 63 -15.11 -15.00 -4.31
N ALA A 64 -16.15 -14.22 -4.56
CA ALA A 64 -16.70 -14.06 -5.89
C ALA A 64 -15.72 -13.38 -6.86
N ALA A 65 -15.01 -12.35 -6.42
CA ALA A 65 -13.95 -11.70 -7.19
C ALA A 65 -12.78 -12.65 -7.47
N GLN A 66 -12.37 -13.43 -6.48
CA GLN A 66 -11.32 -14.45 -6.61
C GLN A 66 -11.68 -15.53 -7.60
N GLU A 67 -12.82 -16.19 -7.39
CA GLU A 67 -13.20 -17.41 -8.11
C GLU A 67 -13.84 -17.13 -9.48
N CYS A 68 -14.50 -15.98 -9.62
CA CYS A 68 -15.24 -15.66 -10.84
C CYS A 68 -14.53 -14.59 -11.69
N ASP A 69 -14.02 -13.53 -11.08
CA ASP A 69 -13.50 -12.37 -11.83
C ASP A 69 -12.00 -12.44 -12.07
N CYS A 70 -11.30 -13.39 -11.43
CA CYS A 70 -9.84 -13.51 -11.46
C CYS A 70 -9.16 -12.20 -11.01
N ASP A 71 -9.64 -11.60 -9.92
CA ASP A 71 -9.13 -10.32 -9.41
C ASP A 71 -8.21 -10.54 -8.21
N PHE A 72 -6.96 -10.07 -8.33
CA PHE A 72 -5.97 -10.14 -7.26
C PHE A 72 -6.19 -9.08 -6.18
N SER A 73 -6.70 -7.92 -6.54
CA SER A 73 -6.78 -6.77 -5.63
C SER A 73 -7.87 -6.92 -4.58
N THR A 74 -8.96 -7.61 -4.93
CA THR A 74 -10.09 -7.87 -4.02
C THR A 74 -10.06 -9.26 -3.39
N SER A 75 -9.14 -10.13 -3.80
CA SER A 75 -9.00 -11.49 -3.27
C SER A 75 -8.00 -11.56 -2.10
N GLY A 76 -8.09 -12.60 -1.27
CA GLY A 76 -7.19 -12.83 -0.14
C GLY A 76 -7.56 -12.07 1.14
N ASP A 77 -6.67 -12.17 2.13
CA ASP A 77 -6.84 -11.53 3.43
C ASP A 77 -6.37 -10.08 3.38
N ILE A 78 -7.26 -9.17 3.00
CA ILE A 78 -7.01 -7.73 2.97
C ILE A 78 -7.53 -7.07 4.26
N VAL A 79 -6.73 -6.16 4.81
CA VAL A 79 -7.12 -5.39 6.02
C VAL A 79 -8.15 -4.32 5.67
N PHE A 80 -7.97 -3.66 4.51
CA PHE A 80 -8.86 -2.62 4.02
C PHE A 80 -9.41 -2.98 2.65
N TYR A 81 -10.70 -2.74 2.44
CA TYR A 81 -11.30 -2.91 1.12
C TYR A 81 -10.73 -1.89 0.12
N PRO A 82 -10.43 -2.29 -1.13
CA PRO A 82 -9.88 -1.39 -2.15
C PRO A 82 -10.73 -0.14 -2.40
N GLU A 83 -12.05 -0.25 -2.34
CA GLU A 83 -12.97 0.88 -2.50
C GLU A 83 -12.80 1.96 -1.42
N TYR A 84 -12.42 1.58 -0.20
CA TYR A 84 -12.11 2.55 0.84
C TYR A 84 -10.78 3.25 0.56
N ILE A 85 -9.78 2.50 0.11
CA ILE A 85 -8.48 3.08 -0.28
C ILE A 85 -8.70 4.07 -1.43
N GLU A 86 -9.41 3.67 -2.47
CA GLU A 86 -9.73 4.53 -3.63
C GLU A 86 -10.53 5.78 -3.23
N TYR A 87 -11.49 5.63 -2.30
CA TYR A 87 -12.25 6.76 -1.76
C TYR A 87 -11.32 7.76 -1.03
N TYR A 88 -10.42 7.27 -0.19
CA TYR A 88 -9.48 8.12 0.52
C TYR A 88 -8.47 8.77 -0.44
N GLU A 89 -7.95 8.04 -1.41
CA GLU A 89 -7.06 8.58 -2.44
C GLU A 89 -7.69 9.74 -3.20
N LYS A 90 -8.93 9.58 -3.63
CA LYS A 90 -9.65 10.62 -4.41
C LYS A 90 -10.11 11.80 -3.56
N SER A 91 -10.38 11.58 -2.26
CA SER A 91 -11.06 12.58 -1.42
C SER A 91 -10.10 13.35 -0.52
N PHE A 92 -8.99 12.74 -0.09
CA PHE A 92 -8.17 13.27 1.00
C PHE A 92 -6.69 13.45 0.64
N ILE A 93 -6.19 12.78 -0.39
CA ILE A 93 -4.80 13.01 -0.81
C ILE A 93 -4.67 14.42 -1.39
N LYS A 94 -3.69 15.15 -0.87
CA LYS A 94 -3.35 16.51 -1.29
C LYS A 94 -1.85 16.59 -1.53
N ASP A 95 -1.45 17.46 -2.44
CA ASP A 95 -0.04 17.79 -2.60
C ASP A 95 0.48 18.49 -1.33
N PRO A 96 1.70 18.18 -0.86
CA PRO A 96 2.30 18.88 0.26
C PRO A 96 2.58 20.33 -0.08
N LEU A 97 2.53 21.21 0.91
CA LEU A 97 2.93 22.62 0.78
C LEU A 97 4.41 22.75 0.38
N GLU A 98 5.24 21.88 0.95
CA GLU A 98 6.67 21.83 0.65
C GLU A 98 7.23 20.42 0.82
N LYS A 99 8.35 20.18 0.12
CA LYS A 99 9.17 18.98 0.26
C LYS A 99 10.57 19.42 0.67
N ARG A 100 11.11 18.82 1.73
CA ARG A 100 12.40 19.20 2.33
C ARG A 100 13.42 18.07 2.23
N GLY A 101 14.68 18.42 2.43
CA GLY A 101 15.82 17.51 2.36
C GLY A 101 16.38 17.36 0.96
N ASN A 102 17.59 16.80 0.86
CA ASN A 102 18.29 16.62 -0.41
C ASN A 102 17.51 15.73 -1.39
N ASP A 103 16.85 14.69 -0.85
CA ASP A 103 16.06 13.72 -1.61
C ASP A 103 14.57 14.05 -1.62
N GLN A 104 14.18 15.23 -1.06
CA GLN A 104 12.79 15.69 -0.98
C GLN A 104 11.87 14.70 -0.26
N ASN A 105 12.39 13.99 0.72
CA ASN A 105 11.72 12.89 1.41
C ASN A 105 10.90 13.33 2.63
N LEU A 106 11.08 14.56 3.11
CA LEU A 106 10.25 15.14 4.17
C LEU A 106 9.16 16.00 3.50
N TRP A 107 7.93 15.55 3.59
CA TRP A 107 6.77 16.22 3.04
C TRP A 107 5.99 16.90 4.15
N VAL A 108 5.63 18.16 3.93
CA VAL A 108 4.92 19.01 4.91
C VAL A 108 3.65 19.54 4.28
N TRP A 109 2.50 19.22 4.86
CA TRP A 109 1.18 19.72 4.45
C TRP A 109 0.73 20.91 5.28
N GLU A 110 1.10 20.95 6.58
CA GLU A 110 0.83 22.07 7.46
C GLU A 110 2.07 22.40 8.29
N GLN A 111 2.40 23.66 8.40
CA GLN A 111 3.48 24.10 9.28
C GLN A 111 3.04 24.04 10.74
N ALA A 112 4.02 23.99 11.65
CA ALA A 112 3.75 23.96 13.08
C ALA A 112 2.99 25.21 13.54
N ASP A 113 1.91 25.00 14.28
CA ASP A 113 1.19 26.01 15.04
C ASP A 113 1.51 25.81 16.53
N TYR A 114 2.23 26.76 17.13
CA TYR A 114 2.68 26.65 18.52
C TYR A 114 1.56 26.76 19.55
N SER A 115 0.32 26.94 19.13
CA SER A 115 -0.86 26.83 19.99
C SER A 115 -1.41 25.40 20.05
N ARG A 116 -0.92 24.48 19.21
CA ARG A 116 -1.40 23.10 19.11
C ARG A 116 -0.37 22.10 19.65
N SER A 117 -0.85 20.90 19.94
CA SER A 117 -0.05 19.77 20.36
C SER A 117 0.11 18.75 19.23
N TYR A 118 1.31 18.18 19.09
CA TYR A 118 1.62 17.24 18.04
C TYR A 118 2.23 15.95 18.60
N MET A 119 2.15 14.89 17.79
CA MET A 119 2.81 13.63 18.04
C MET A 119 3.60 13.22 16.81
N VAL A 120 4.86 12.80 16.99
CA VAL A 120 5.70 12.19 15.95
C VAL A 120 5.73 10.70 16.22
N VAL A 121 5.22 9.91 15.27
CA VAL A 121 5.25 8.44 15.33
C VAL A 121 6.26 7.94 14.32
N ALA A 122 7.26 7.21 14.78
CA ALA A 122 8.42 6.83 13.98
C ALA A 122 8.68 5.32 14.01
N ASP A 123 8.98 4.77 12.83
CA ASP A 123 9.51 3.43 12.61
C ASP A 123 10.99 3.55 12.19
N VAL A 124 11.86 2.76 12.84
CA VAL A 124 13.31 2.85 12.67
C VAL A 124 13.88 1.64 11.93
N SER A 125 14.41 1.86 10.75
CA SER A 125 15.21 0.83 10.07
C SER A 125 16.66 0.82 10.56
N ARG A 126 17.38 -0.26 10.22
CA ARG A 126 18.81 -0.41 10.57
C ARG A 126 19.72 0.56 9.83
N GLY A 127 19.26 1.21 8.77
CA GLY A 127 20.07 2.10 7.93
C GLY A 127 21.09 1.38 7.05
N ASP A 128 20.92 0.07 6.82
CA ASP A 128 21.81 -0.76 5.99
C ASP A 128 21.45 -0.74 4.48
N GLY A 129 20.51 0.11 4.09
CA GLY A 129 20.07 0.31 2.72
C GLY A 129 19.05 -0.71 2.19
N LYS A 130 18.55 -1.60 3.04
CA LYS A 130 17.54 -2.61 2.66
C LYS A 130 16.12 -2.20 3.00
N ASP A 131 15.97 -1.36 4.01
CA ASP A 131 14.68 -0.93 4.52
C ASP A 131 14.66 0.58 4.73
N TYR A 132 13.48 1.15 4.95
CA TYR A 132 13.26 2.57 5.11
C TYR A 132 12.93 2.89 6.57
N SER A 133 13.48 3.99 7.08
CA SER A 133 12.95 4.65 8.26
C SER A 133 11.83 5.60 7.83
N ALA A 134 10.76 5.67 8.61
CA ALA A 134 9.63 6.53 8.32
C ALA A 134 9.08 7.17 9.60
N PHE A 135 8.52 8.36 9.49
CA PHE A 135 7.70 8.95 10.55
C PHE A 135 6.52 9.75 9.98
N HIS A 136 5.52 9.90 10.84
CA HIS A 136 4.39 10.80 10.61
C HIS A 136 4.29 11.81 11.76
N VAL A 137 4.02 13.06 11.42
CA VAL A 137 3.64 14.10 12.39
C VAL A 137 2.13 14.25 12.34
N ILE A 138 1.50 14.09 13.50
CA ILE A 138 0.04 14.11 13.64
C ILE A 138 -0.33 15.25 14.59
N ASP A 139 -1.24 16.10 14.16
CA ASP A 139 -1.92 17.06 15.04
C ASP A 139 -2.81 16.28 16.01
N SER A 140 -2.51 16.36 17.31
CA SER A 140 -3.20 15.57 18.35
C SER A 140 -4.63 16.03 18.63
N GLU A 141 -5.02 17.22 18.18
CA GLU A 141 -6.36 17.75 18.36
C GLU A 141 -7.29 17.31 17.23
N THR A 142 -6.78 17.32 16.00
CA THR A 142 -7.58 17.02 14.79
C THR A 142 -7.39 15.58 14.29
N ASN A 143 -6.35 14.88 14.76
CA ASN A 143 -5.87 13.60 14.27
C ASN A 143 -5.50 13.63 12.77
N VAL A 144 -5.09 14.78 12.25
CA VAL A 144 -4.68 14.95 10.86
C VAL A 144 -3.17 14.82 10.77
N GLN A 145 -2.69 14.10 9.76
CA GLN A 145 -1.28 14.05 9.41
C GLN A 145 -0.86 15.38 8.78
N VAL A 146 0.14 16.03 9.36
CA VAL A 146 0.63 17.34 8.92
C VAL A 146 2.01 17.29 8.27
N ALA A 147 2.80 16.25 8.54
CA ALA A 147 4.06 15.97 7.85
C ALA A 147 4.37 14.49 7.84
N GLU A 148 5.21 14.06 6.90
CA GLU A 148 5.75 12.70 6.84
C GLU A 148 7.17 12.68 6.27
N TYR A 149 7.88 11.65 6.63
CA TYR A 149 9.20 11.31 6.06
C TYR A 149 9.27 9.83 5.75
N LYS A 150 9.92 9.49 4.63
CA LYS A 150 10.32 8.12 4.33
C LYS A 150 11.64 8.15 3.59
N GLY A 151 12.67 7.51 4.17
CA GLY A 151 13.99 7.50 3.55
C GLY A 151 14.92 6.42 4.08
N GLN A 152 15.96 6.14 3.31
CA GLN A 152 17.07 5.29 3.75
C GLN A 152 18.15 6.19 4.37
N ILE A 153 18.24 6.19 5.68
CA ILE A 153 19.10 7.06 6.47
C ILE A 153 19.73 6.27 7.61
N GLY A 154 20.95 6.63 8.00
CA GLY A 154 21.61 6.02 9.16
C GLY A 154 20.82 6.29 10.45
N THR A 155 20.81 5.32 11.36
CA THR A 155 20.01 5.38 12.61
C THR A 155 20.33 6.62 13.45
N LYS A 156 21.61 7.05 13.49
CA LYS A 156 22.01 8.24 14.23
C LYS A 156 21.47 9.54 13.60
N GLU A 157 21.61 9.66 12.29
CA GLU A 157 21.11 10.79 11.52
C GLU A 157 19.60 10.87 11.58
N TYR A 158 18.93 9.72 11.56
CA TYR A 158 17.48 9.63 11.73
C TYR A 158 17.04 10.10 13.12
N GLY A 159 17.77 9.72 14.18
CA GLY A 159 17.53 10.23 15.53
C GLY A 159 17.65 11.76 15.62
N HIS A 160 18.64 12.37 14.95
CA HIS A 160 18.75 13.83 14.90
C HIS A 160 17.57 14.47 14.12
N LEU A 161 17.14 13.85 13.03
CA LEU A 161 15.99 14.31 12.27
C LEU A 161 14.69 14.27 13.11
N LEU A 162 14.47 13.17 13.85
CA LEU A 162 13.33 13.03 14.76
C LEU A 162 13.31 14.10 15.85
N VAL A 163 14.45 14.38 16.49
CA VAL A 163 14.54 15.46 17.49
C VAL A 163 14.27 16.80 16.85
N GLY A 164 14.83 17.07 15.66
CA GLY A 164 14.61 18.32 14.94
C GLY A 164 13.14 18.57 14.61
N ILE A 165 12.47 17.57 14.05
CA ILE A 165 11.05 17.68 13.67
C ILE A 165 10.14 17.77 14.90
N ALA A 166 10.43 17.03 15.98
CA ALA A 166 9.66 17.11 17.20
C ALA A 166 9.78 18.50 17.84
N THR A 167 10.97 19.08 17.85
CA THR A 167 11.18 20.46 18.35
C THR A 167 10.46 21.49 17.48
N GLU A 168 10.53 21.36 16.15
CA GLU A 168 9.83 22.24 15.21
C GLU A 168 8.32 22.23 15.44
N TYR A 169 7.74 21.05 15.67
CA TYR A 169 6.31 20.88 15.94
C TYR A 169 5.97 21.00 17.43
N ASN A 170 6.39 22.11 18.04
CA ASN A 170 6.03 22.52 19.40
C ASN A 170 6.37 21.47 20.47
N GLU A 171 7.61 20.96 20.48
CA GLU A 171 8.06 19.89 21.39
C GLU A 171 7.14 18.66 21.35
N ALA A 172 6.82 18.21 20.13
CA ALA A 172 5.91 17.11 19.90
C ALA A 172 6.29 15.85 20.69
N LEU A 173 5.29 15.11 21.15
CA LEU A 173 5.49 13.80 21.77
C LEU A 173 6.11 12.84 20.73
N LEU A 174 7.29 12.32 21.01
CA LEU A 174 7.99 11.37 20.14
C LEU A 174 7.70 9.94 20.59
N VAL A 175 7.10 9.15 19.69
CA VAL A 175 6.82 7.72 19.84
C VAL A 175 7.65 6.97 18.81
N VAL A 176 8.52 6.07 19.27
CA VAL A 176 9.46 5.32 18.41
C VAL A 176 9.26 3.83 18.63
N GLU A 177 9.13 3.08 17.52
CA GLU A 177 9.10 1.62 17.50
C GLU A 177 10.49 1.05 17.19
#